data_d77a2c71768d924becb1621e59da890c
#
_entry.id   d77a2c71768d924becb1621e59da890c
#
_cell.length_a   1.000
_cell.length_b   1.000
_cell.length_c   1.000
_cell.angle_alpha   90.00
_cell.angle_beta   90.00
_cell.angle_gamma   90.00
#
_symmetry.space_group_name_H-M   'P 1'
#
loop_
_entity.id
_entity.type
_entity.pdbx_description
1 polymer ?
#
loop_
_entity_poly.entity_id
_entity_poly.type
_entity_poly.pdbx_seq_one_letter_code
_entity_poly.pdbx_strand_id
1 'polypeptide(L)'
;MPNIETRAATAMTLITSADELTPWEVAWRQLAEARGNPFVTPDWYRSWLEHYDEDAEPFVIISCDSTGTCDGVLPLVRTGGSALRFAGADIGDQFHPACHESHELESTRRACAVLREHADEWSTAVFHGTEIDSDWLSGLRDGGSPLRVVTGLATAMPYVRTCVNSNGTPTGQSVAGSFERTCARARISCRRTTMSHFDDLKIAPSW
;
A
#
# COMPACT_ATOMS: atom_id res chain seq x y z
N MET A 1 4.51 -39.91 -15.69
CA MET A 1 3.40 -38.95 -15.78
C MET A 1 3.68 -37.84 -14.80
N PRO A 2 4.05 -36.63 -15.21
CA PRO A 2 4.23 -35.53 -14.25
C PRO A 2 2.84 -35.14 -13.71
N ASN A 3 2.73 -35.15 -12.40
CA ASN A 3 1.56 -34.69 -11.66
C ASN A 3 1.48 -33.17 -11.86
N ILE A 4 0.55 -32.69 -12.67
CA ILE A 4 0.23 -31.29 -12.76
C ILE A 4 -0.59 -30.97 -11.51
N GLU A 5 0.09 -30.61 -10.42
CA GLU A 5 -0.58 -29.95 -9.31
C GLU A 5 -1.22 -28.67 -9.85
N THR A 6 -2.53 -28.70 -9.99
CA THR A 6 -3.32 -27.50 -10.27
C THR A 6 -3.15 -26.59 -9.07
N ARG A 7 -2.19 -25.68 -9.16
CA ARG A 7 -2.00 -24.63 -8.15
C ARG A 7 -3.30 -23.84 -8.12
N ALA A 8 -4.07 -24.00 -7.05
CA ALA A 8 -5.30 -23.25 -6.85
C ALA A 8 -5.01 -21.75 -7.06
N ALA A 9 -5.77 -21.11 -7.90
CA ALA A 9 -5.53 -19.71 -8.25
C ALA A 9 -5.76 -18.85 -7.01
N THR A 10 -4.76 -18.08 -6.64
CA THR A 10 -4.87 -17.06 -5.60
C THR A 10 -5.90 -16.04 -6.05
N ALA A 11 -6.94 -15.84 -5.25
CA ALA A 11 -8.01 -14.92 -5.57
C ALA A 11 -7.61 -13.49 -5.21
N MET A 12 -7.97 -12.54 -6.10
CA MET A 12 -7.86 -11.11 -5.87
C MET A 12 -9.24 -10.49 -5.97
N THR A 13 -9.57 -9.55 -5.08
CA THR A 13 -10.84 -8.85 -5.06
C THR A 13 -10.58 -7.35 -4.92
N LEU A 14 -11.16 -6.54 -5.81
CA LEU A 14 -11.21 -5.10 -5.65
C LEU A 14 -12.51 -4.73 -4.93
N ILE A 15 -12.38 -3.93 -3.88
CA ILE A 15 -13.48 -3.37 -3.09
C ILE A 15 -13.54 -1.87 -3.36
N THR A 16 -14.70 -1.41 -3.83
CA THR A 16 -14.95 0.01 -4.15
C THR A 16 -16.08 0.62 -3.30
N SER A 17 -16.64 -0.15 -2.36
CA SER A 17 -17.65 0.32 -1.42
C SER A 17 -17.22 0.06 0.02
N ALA A 18 -17.44 1.03 0.92
CA ALA A 18 -17.11 0.89 2.34
C ALA A 18 -17.89 -0.25 3.03
N ASP A 19 -19.13 -0.53 2.58
CA ASP A 19 -19.96 -1.59 3.15
C ASP A 19 -19.39 -2.99 2.89
N GLU A 20 -18.67 -3.16 1.77
CA GLU A 20 -18.07 -4.43 1.38
C GLU A 20 -16.76 -4.75 2.16
N LEU A 21 -16.24 -3.81 2.93
CA LEU A 21 -15.03 -4.01 3.73
C LEU A 21 -15.25 -4.89 4.96
N THR A 22 -16.45 -4.86 5.55
CA THR A 22 -16.78 -5.49 6.83
C THR A 22 -16.35 -6.97 6.93
N PRO A 23 -16.56 -7.83 5.93
CA PRO A 23 -16.13 -9.23 6.01
C PRO A 23 -14.60 -9.42 6.13
N TRP A 24 -13.81 -8.43 5.70
CA TRP A 24 -12.36 -8.51 5.62
C TRP A 24 -11.64 -7.89 6.82
N GLU A 25 -12.31 -7.05 7.61
CA GLU A 25 -11.69 -6.23 8.65
C GLU A 25 -10.95 -7.04 9.71
N VAL A 26 -11.47 -8.20 10.11
CA VAL A 26 -10.81 -9.02 11.13
C VAL A 26 -9.46 -9.52 10.63
N ALA A 27 -9.42 -10.10 9.44
CA ALA A 27 -8.19 -10.59 8.85
C ALA A 27 -7.22 -9.44 8.51
N TRP A 28 -7.75 -8.36 7.96
CA TRP A 28 -6.98 -7.14 7.70
C TRP A 28 -6.32 -6.58 8.96
N ARG A 29 -7.06 -6.45 10.06
CA ARG A 29 -6.52 -5.98 11.35
C ARG A 29 -5.38 -6.88 11.83
N GLN A 30 -5.55 -8.19 11.76
CA GLN A 30 -4.51 -9.14 12.16
C GLN A 30 -3.22 -8.97 11.34
N LEU A 31 -3.34 -8.77 10.02
CA LEU A 31 -2.20 -8.52 9.15
C LEU A 31 -1.49 -7.20 9.48
N ALA A 32 -2.25 -6.13 9.72
CA ALA A 32 -1.70 -4.82 10.06
C ALA A 32 -1.03 -4.82 11.44
N GLU A 33 -1.63 -5.47 12.44
CA GLU A 33 -1.07 -5.63 13.79
C GLU A 33 0.23 -6.46 13.79
N ALA A 34 0.29 -7.52 12.99
CA ALA A 34 1.50 -8.31 12.83
C ALA A 34 2.68 -7.49 12.27
N ARG A 35 2.40 -6.44 11.48
CA ARG A 35 3.38 -5.47 10.98
C ARG A 35 3.67 -4.35 11.98
N GLY A 36 2.86 -4.19 13.02
CA GLY A 36 2.97 -3.10 13.98
C GLY A 36 2.69 -1.72 13.39
N ASN A 37 1.93 -1.64 12.30
CA ASN A 37 1.64 -0.38 11.61
C ASN A 37 0.18 0.05 11.79
N PRO A 38 -0.10 1.08 12.61
CA PRO A 38 -1.46 1.56 12.83
C PRO A 38 -2.08 2.24 11.60
N PHE A 39 -1.27 2.80 10.71
CA PHE A 39 -1.73 3.59 9.56
C PHE A 39 -2.30 2.75 8.40
N VAL A 40 -2.18 1.44 8.47
CA VAL A 40 -2.75 0.52 7.47
C VAL A 40 -3.82 -0.39 8.06
N THR A 41 -4.34 -0.07 9.27
CA THR A 41 -5.45 -0.81 9.90
C THR A 41 -6.81 -0.42 9.28
N PRO A 42 -7.82 -1.31 9.36
CA PRO A 42 -9.18 -0.96 8.92
C PRO A 42 -9.78 0.19 9.74
N ASP A 43 -9.44 0.32 11.03
CA ASP A 43 -9.93 1.41 11.88
C ASP A 43 -9.38 2.77 11.43
N TRP A 44 -8.09 2.85 11.10
CA TRP A 44 -7.49 4.03 10.51
C TRP A 44 -8.16 4.40 9.18
N TYR A 45 -8.31 3.40 8.31
CA TYR A 45 -8.89 3.57 6.99
C TYR A 45 -10.32 4.12 7.04
N ARG A 46 -11.19 3.50 7.87
CA ARG A 46 -12.58 3.95 8.06
C ARG A 46 -12.66 5.34 8.67
N SER A 47 -11.90 5.59 9.73
CA SER A 47 -11.88 6.91 10.38
C SER A 47 -11.45 8.01 9.40
N TRP A 48 -10.49 7.68 8.54
CA TRP A 48 -10.04 8.64 7.54
C TRP A 48 -11.13 8.91 6.48
N LEU A 49 -11.78 7.90 5.94
CA LEU A 49 -12.89 8.05 4.99
C LEU A 49 -14.06 8.85 5.59
N GLU A 50 -14.36 8.65 6.86
CA GLU A 50 -15.50 9.27 7.51
C GLU A 50 -15.27 10.76 7.84
N HIS A 51 -14.01 11.16 8.07
CA HIS A 51 -13.74 12.46 8.68
C HIS A 51 -12.85 13.40 7.86
N TYR A 52 -12.13 12.92 6.85
CA TYR A 52 -11.08 13.73 6.22
C TYR A 52 -11.28 14.02 4.73
N ASP A 53 -11.99 13.20 4.00
CA ASP A 53 -12.18 13.40 2.55
C ASP A 53 -13.52 12.79 2.12
N GLU A 54 -14.57 13.60 2.13
CA GLU A 54 -15.95 13.19 1.80
C GLU A 54 -16.09 12.71 0.34
N ASP A 55 -15.17 13.14 -0.54
CA ASP A 55 -15.16 12.76 -1.96
C ASP A 55 -14.27 11.54 -2.23
N ALA A 56 -13.62 11.01 -1.22
CA ALA A 56 -12.75 9.84 -1.37
C ALA A 56 -13.58 8.56 -1.49
N GLU A 57 -13.25 7.75 -2.47
CA GLU A 57 -13.89 6.46 -2.70
C GLU A 57 -12.93 5.31 -2.35
N PRO A 58 -13.43 4.23 -1.72
CA PRO A 58 -12.61 3.06 -1.47
C PRO A 58 -12.02 2.49 -2.76
N PHE A 59 -10.77 2.07 -2.69
CA PHE A 59 -10.08 1.30 -3.73
C PHE A 59 -9.16 0.29 -3.04
N VAL A 60 -9.77 -0.70 -2.38
CA VAL A 60 -9.06 -1.66 -1.55
C VAL A 60 -8.88 -2.96 -2.30
N ILE A 61 -7.63 -3.41 -2.43
CA ILE A 61 -7.32 -4.67 -3.08
C ILE A 61 -7.06 -5.71 -1.99
N ILE A 62 -7.89 -6.75 -1.98
CA ILE A 62 -7.77 -7.91 -1.09
C ILE A 62 -7.10 -9.04 -1.84
N SER A 63 -6.09 -9.66 -1.27
CA SER A 63 -5.54 -10.92 -1.76
C SER A 63 -5.86 -12.06 -0.80
N CYS A 64 -6.15 -13.21 -1.37
CA CYS A 64 -6.35 -14.45 -0.64
C CYS A 64 -5.41 -15.53 -1.15
N ASP A 65 -4.97 -16.38 -0.25
CA ASP A 65 -4.21 -17.57 -0.58
C ASP A 65 -5.06 -18.64 -1.28
N SER A 66 -4.46 -19.79 -1.59
CA SER A 66 -5.14 -20.92 -2.23
C SER A 66 -6.24 -21.56 -1.38
N THR A 67 -6.34 -21.26 -0.10
CA THR A 67 -7.39 -21.74 0.81
C THR A 67 -8.55 -20.75 0.94
N GLY A 68 -8.44 -19.56 0.32
CA GLY A 68 -9.39 -18.47 0.45
C GLY A 68 -9.17 -17.59 1.69
N THR A 69 -8.06 -17.80 2.41
CA THR A 69 -7.72 -16.97 3.57
C THR A 69 -7.07 -15.66 3.08
N CYS A 70 -7.52 -14.51 3.61
CA CYS A 70 -6.93 -13.22 3.29
C CYS A 70 -5.47 -13.19 3.76
N ASP A 71 -4.54 -12.98 2.82
CA ASP A 71 -3.10 -12.94 3.05
C ASP A 71 -2.47 -11.57 2.74
N GLY A 72 -3.27 -10.62 2.22
CA GLY A 72 -2.81 -9.26 1.98
C GLY A 72 -3.94 -8.28 1.67
N VAL A 73 -3.74 -7.03 2.09
CA VAL A 73 -4.66 -5.91 1.83
C VAL A 73 -3.85 -4.70 1.40
N LEU A 74 -4.19 -4.12 0.25
CA LEU A 74 -3.67 -2.84 -0.19
C LEU A 74 -4.77 -1.77 -0.03
N PRO A 75 -4.75 -0.97 1.04
CA PRO A 75 -5.84 -0.07 1.42
C PRO A 75 -5.69 1.30 0.75
N LEU A 76 -6.03 1.39 -0.51
CA LEU A 76 -6.04 2.65 -1.25
C LEU A 76 -7.40 3.33 -1.21
N VAL A 77 -7.38 4.62 -1.47
CA VAL A 77 -8.54 5.44 -1.78
C VAL A 77 -8.34 6.13 -3.11
N ARG A 78 -9.42 6.34 -3.83
CA ARG A 78 -9.47 7.17 -5.03
C ARG A 78 -9.92 8.57 -4.64
N THR A 79 -9.14 9.58 -4.99
CA THR A 79 -9.40 10.99 -4.68
C THR A 79 -9.33 11.84 -5.95
N GLY A 80 -10.05 12.95 -5.99
CA GLY A 80 -10.07 13.84 -7.15
C GLY A 80 -10.46 13.13 -8.46
N GLY A 81 -11.25 12.08 -8.37
CA GLY A 81 -11.79 11.30 -9.48
C GLY A 81 -10.82 10.31 -10.12
N SER A 82 -9.50 10.44 -9.96
CA SER A 82 -8.57 9.54 -10.67
C SER A 82 -7.22 9.31 -10.00
N ALA A 83 -6.96 9.86 -8.82
CA ALA A 83 -5.71 9.66 -8.10
C ALA A 83 -5.89 8.59 -7.01
N LEU A 84 -5.02 7.58 -7.00
CA LEU A 84 -4.95 6.58 -5.93
C LEU A 84 -3.89 6.97 -4.91
N ARG A 85 -4.18 6.76 -3.62
CA ARG A 85 -3.23 6.94 -2.53
C ARG A 85 -3.64 6.11 -1.32
N PHE A 86 -2.75 5.94 -0.35
CA PHE A 86 -3.14 5.43 0.96
C PHE A 86 -4.03 6.44 1.69
N ALA A 87 -5.03 5.94 2.41
CA ALA A 87 -5.86 6.77 3.27
C ALA A 87 -5.00 7.41 4.37
N GLY A 88 -5.01 8.75 4.45
CA GLY A 88 -4.23 9.48 5.42
C GLY A 88 -2.74 9.61 5.13
N ALA A 89 -2.31 9.41 3.89
CA ALA A 89 -0.90 9.55 3.49
C ALA A 89 -0.30 10.94 3.75
N ASP A 90 -1.13 11.93 4.02
CA ASP A 90 -0.70 13.30 4.35
C ASP A 90 -0.39 13.48 5.85
N ILE A 91 -0.90 12.59 6.71
CA ILE A 91 -0.83 12.71 8.18
C ILE A 91 -0.21 11.49 8.87
N GLY A 92 -0.06 10.37 8.17
CA GLY A 92 0.64 9.18 8.65
C GLY A 92 2.09 9.12 8.18
N ASP A 93 2.89 8.27 8.85
CA ASP A 93 4.34 8.25 8.63
C ASP A 93 4.78 7.20 7.61
N GLN A 94 4.25 5.99 7.68
CA GLN A 94 4.68 4.85 6.86
C GLN A 94 3.50 4.12 6.28
N PHE A 95 3.58 3.85 4.98
CA PHE A 95 2.54 3.15 4.26
C PHE A 95 3.09 2.01 3.41
N HIS A 96 2.51 0.85 3.58
CA HIS A 96 2.78 -0.38 2.84
C HIS A 96 1.53 -1.25 2.84
N PRO A 97 1.43 -2.32 2.03
CA PRO A 97 0.35 -3.28 2.13
C PRO A 97 0.30 -3.93 3.52
N ALA A 98 -0.90 -4.17 4.04
CA ALA A 98 -1.09 -4.99 5.23
C ALA A 98 -0.98 -6.47 4.81
N CYS A 99 0.20 -7.06 4.96
CA CYS A 99 0.49 -8.45 4.65
C CYS A 99 1.66 -8.93 5.50
N HIS A 100 1.90 -10.24 5.53
CA HIS A 100 3.11 -10.76 6.17
C HIS A 100 4.36 -10.28 5.41
N GLU A 101 5.41 -9.90 6.13
CA GLU A 101 6.64 -9.33 5.56
C GLU A 101 7.25 -10.21 4.45
N SER A 102 7.32 -11.51 4.69
CA SER A 102 7.83 -12.47 3.70
C SER A 102 6.98 -12.60 2.43
N HIS A 103 5.76 -12.07 2.43
CA HIS A 103 4.82 -12.12 1.29
C HIS A 103 4.65 -10.76 0.60
N GLU A 104 5.31 -9.71 1.08
CA GLU A 104 5.10 -8.34 0.60
C GLU A 104 5.36 -8.21 -0.91
N LEU A 105 6.47 -8.76 -1.41
CA LEU A 105 6.82 -8.72 -2.84
C LEU A 105 5.75 -9.39 -3.70
N GLU A 106 5.31 -10.60 -3.31
CA GLU A 106 4.33 -11.36 -4.07
C GLU A 106 2.93 -10.71 -3.99
N SER A 107 2.53 -10.25 -2.81
CA SER A 107 1.28 -9.49 -2.61
C SER A 107 1.25 -8.23 -3.48
N THR A 108 2.38 -7.51 -3.55
CA THR A 108 2.51 -6.32 -4.39
C THR A 108 2.39 -6.64 -5.88
N ARG A 109 3.05 -7.69 -6.36
CA ARG A 109 2.95 -8.12 -7.76
C ARG A 109 1.51 -8.47 -8.15
N ARG A 110 0.79 -9.14 -7.25
CA ARG A 110 -0.63 -9.46 -7.43
C ARG A 110 -1.50 -8.20 -7.45
N ALA A 111 -1.27 -7.28 -6.51
CA ALA A 111 -1.96 -5.99 -6.50
C ALA A 111 -1.70 -5.18 -7.79
N CYS A 112 -0.48 -5.20 -8.33
CA CYS A 112 -0.17 -4.58 -9.62
C CYS A 112 -0.97 -5.19 -10.79
N ALA A 113 -1.35 -6.45 -10.73
CA ALA A 113 -2.21 -7.04 -11.75
C ALA A 113 -3.62 -6.43 -11.70
N VAL A 114 -4.20 -6.27 -10.51
CA VAL A 114 -5.51 -5.60 -10.32
C VAL A 114 -5.43 -4.12 -10.74
N LEU A 115 -4.39 -3.40 -10.33
CA LEU A 115 -4.18 -2.02 -10.76
C LEU A 115 -4.14 -1.86 -12.28
N ARG A 116 -3.59 -2.83 -13.00
CA ARG A 116 -3.58 -2.83 -14.47
C ARG A 116 -4.95 -3.16 -15.08
N GLU A 117 -5.65 -4.12 -14.50
CA GLU A 117 -6.98 -4.51 -14.94
C GLU A 117 -7.96 -3.33 -14.87
N HIS A 118 -7.83 -2.50 -13.83
CA HIS A 118 -8.64 -1.32 -13.58
C HIS A 118 -7.96 0.00 -14.00
N ALA A 119 -7.06 -0.05 -14.98
CA ALA A 119 -6.27 1.10 -15.38
C ALA A 119 -7.06 2.25 -16.04
N ASP A 120 -8.30 2.02 -16.40
CA ASP A 120 -9.24 3.03 -16.90
C ASP A 120 -9.93 3.83 -15.78
N GLU A 121 -9.91 3.32 -14.55
CA GLU A 121 -10.53 3.95 -13.38
C GLU A 121 -9.60 4.93 -12.66
N TRP A 122 -8.31 4.92 -12.97
CA TRP A 122 -7.33 5.80 -12.33
C TRP A 122 -6.23 6.24 -13.31
N SER A 123 -5.59 7.37 -13.04
CA SER A 123 -4.51 7.92 -13.87
C SER A 123 -3.15 7.93 -13.17
N THR A 124 -3.15 8.10 -11.88
CA THR A 124 -1.95 8.24 -11.06
C THR A 124 -2.17 7.59 -9.71
N ALA A 125 -1.17 6.87 -9.22
CA ALA A 125 -1.10 6.46 -7.81
C ALA A 125 0.12 7.11 -7.16
N VAL A 126 -0.07 7.70 -5.97
CA VAL A 126 0.99 8.40 -5.24
C VAL A 126 1.14 7.76 -3.87
N PHE A 127 2.31 7.20 -3.62
CA PHE A 127 2.66 6.54 -2.37
C PHE A 127 3.69 7.36 -1.61
N HIS A 128 3.27 7.93 -0.48
CA HIS A 128 4.13 8.63 0.45
C HIS A 128 4.60 7.68 1.55
N GLY A 129 5.69 8.01 2.22
CA GLY A 129 6.17 7.25 3.37
C GLY A 129 6.61 5.82 3.04
N THR A 130 6.94 5.52 1.78
CA THR A 130 7.37 4.20 1.35
C THR A 130 8.86 4.03 1.57
N GLU A 131 9.27 2.95 2.24
CA GLU A 131 10.67 2.61 2.45
C GLU A 131 11.35 2.25 1.11
N ILE A 132 12.52 2.85 0.85
CA ILE A 132 13.21 2.75 -0.46
C ILE A 132 13.59 1.31 -0.81
N ASP A 133 14.04 0.55 0.17
CA ASP A 133 14.51 -0.82 -0.01
C ASP A 133 13.44 -1.87 0.32
N SER A 134 12.16 -1.46 0.41
CA SER A 134 11.06 -2.37 0.68
C SER A 134 10.76 -3.28 -0.50
N ASP A 135 10.31 -4.47 -0.20
CA ASP A 135 9.75 -5.42 -1.18
C ASP A 135 8.50 -4.83 -1.86
N TRP A 136 7.76 -3.96 -1.15
CA TRP A 136 6.67 -3.19 -1.71
C TRP A 136 7.12 -2.34 -2.90
N LEU A 137 8.15 -1.49 -2.73
CA LEU A 137 8.64 -0.64 -3.82
C LEU A 137 9.28 -1.46 -4.94
N SER A 138 9.96 -2.54 -4.60
CA SER A 138 10.54 -3.48 -5.57
C SER A 138 9.44 -4.13 -6.40
N GLY A 139 8.38 -4.63 -5.77
CA GLY A 139 7.23 -5.22 -6.45
C GLY A 139 6.49 -4.24 -7.37
N LEU A 140 6.37 -2.96 -6.98
CA LEU A 140 5.82 -1.93 -7.83
C LEU A 140 6.66 -1.69 -9.09
N ARG A 141 7.99 -1.65 -8.96
CA ARG A 141 8.91 -1.49 -10.09
C ARG A 141 8.87 -2.68 -11.04
N ASP A 142 8.72 -3.88 -10.50
CA ASP A 142 8.59 -5.14 -11.24
C ASP A 142 7.21 -5.30 -11.90
N GLY A 143 6.24 -4.47 -11.54
CA GLY A 143 4.84 -4.57 -11.96
C GLY A 143 4.61 -4.53 -13.48
N GLY A 144 5.63 -4.18 -14.26
CA GLY A 144 5.64 -4.29 -15.72
C GLY A 144 4.78 -3.24 -16.45
N SER A 145 4.87 -3.24 -17.78
CA SER A 145 4.07 -2.37 -18.65
C SER A 145 2.57 -2.68 -18.50
N PRO A 146 1.65 -1.67 -18.51
CA PRO A 146 1.91 -0.25 -18.81
C PRO A 146 2.23 0.62 -17.59
N LEU A 147 2.45 0.05 -16.40
CA LEU A 147 2.73 0.83 -15.19
C LEU A 147 4.13 1.47 -15.27
N ARG A 148 4.20 2.77 -15.02
CA ARG A 148 5.46 3.50 -14.93
C ARG A 148 5.66 3.99 -13.50
N VAL A 149 6.69 3.47 -12.83
CA VAL A 149 7.06 3.87 -11.47
C VAL A 149 8.13 4.96 -11.53
N VAL A 150 7.89 6.06 -10.84
CA VAL A 150 8.86 7.15 -10.66
C VAL A 150 9.05 7.35 -9.16
N THR A 151 10.28 7.21 -8.70
CA THR A 151 10.64 7.46 -7.30
C THR A 151 11.08 8.92 -7.17
N GLY A 152 10.48 9.67 -6.25
CA GLY A 152 10.82 11.06 -5.95
C GLY A 152 11.86 11.18 -4.85
N LEU A 153 11.94 12.37 -4.24
CA LEU A 153 12.86 12.67 -3.14
C LEU A 153 12.69 11.69 -1.99
N ALA A 154 13.81 11.18 -1.51
CA ALA A 154 13.90 10.37 -0.32
C ALA A 154 14.29 11.27 0.86
N THR A 155 13.62 11.10 1.99
CA THR A 155 13.93 11.79 3.24
C THR A 155 14.29 10.76 4.28
N ALA A 156 15.40 10.99 5.01
CA ALA A 156 15.73 10.17 6.17
C ALA A 156 14.75 10.47 7.31
N MET A 157 14.04 9.47 7.78
CA MET A 157 13.13 9.58 8.91
C MET A 157 13.76 8.86 10.11
N PRO A 158 14.15 9.58 11.18
CA PRO A 158 14.64 8.95 12.39
C PRO A 158 13.49 8.22 13.09
N TYR A 159 13.73 7.01 13.56
CA TYR A 159 12.78 6.31 14.41
C TYR A 159 13.48 5.70 15.63
N VAL A 160 12.73 5.58 16.71
CA VAL A 160 13.19 4.96 17.94
C VAL A 160 12.52 3.58 18.08
N ARG A 161 13.33 2.52 18.11
CA ARG A 161 12.83 1.21 18.46
C ARG A 161 12.76 1.08 19.97
N THR A 162 11.56 1.00 20.53
CA THR A 162 11.37 0.67 21.94
C THR A 162 11.24 -0.85 22.09
N CYS A 163 12.12 -1.45 22.92
CA CYS A 163 11.96 -2.83 23.33
C CYS A 163 11.03 -2.87 24.54
N VAL A 164 9.99 -3.63 24.48
CA VAL A 164 9.11 -3.91 25.62
C VAL A 164 9.33 -5.36 26.08
N ASN A 165 9.20 -5.60 27.38
CA ASN A 165 9.19 -6.97 27.92
C ASN A 165 7.85 -7.66 27.57
N SER A 166 7.73 -8.94 27.90
CA SER A 166 6.51 -9.73 27.68
C SER A 166 5.25 -9.16 28.33
N ASN A 167 5.39 -8.21 29.27
CA ASN A 167 4.30 -7.53 29.95
C ASN A 167 4.01 -6.13 29.36
N GLY A 168 4.60 -5.78 28.21
CA GLY A 168 4.40 -4.49 27.57
C GLY A 168 5.15 -3.32 28.25
N THR A 169 5.99 -3.59 29.27
CA THR A 169 6.75 -2.54 29.96
C THR A 169 8.02 -2.21 29.19
N PRO A 170 8.32 -0.93 28.91
CA PRO A 170 9.57 -0.53 28.28
C PRO A 170 10.76 -1.05 29.07
N THR A 171 11.62 -1.86 28.46
CA THR A 171 12.89 -2.22 29.06
C THR A 171 13.82 -1.04 28.88
N GLY A 172 14.36 -0.49 29.97
CA GLY A 172 15.17 0.74 29.99
C GLY A 172 16.51 0.70 29.24
N GLN A 173 16.68 -0.24 28.34
CA GLN A 173 17.70 -0.24 27.31
C GLN A 173 17.08 0.32 26.02
N SER A 174 17.01 1.67 25.97
CA SER A 174 16.89 2.32 24.67
C SER A 174 18.19 2.06 23.93
N VAL A 175 18.18 1.12 23.03
CA VAL A 175 19.21 1.04 22.00
C VAL A 175 18.93 2.25 21.10
N ALA A 176 19.54 3.39 21.42
CA ALA A 176 19.64 4.51 20.51
C ALA A 176 20.57 4.11 19.36
N GLY A 177 20.10 3.20 18.55
CA GLY A 177 20.62 2.96 17.23
C GLY A 177 19.88 3.94 16.33
N SER A 178 20.58 4.94 15.82
CA SER A 178 20.11 5.79 14.75
C SER A 178 19.97 4.91 13.50
N PHE A 179 18.84 4.23 13.37
CA PHE A 179 18.48 3.59 12.12
C PHE A 179 17.78 4.67 11.28
N GLU A 180 18.50 5.20 10.31
CA GLU A 180 17.92 6.05 9.29
C GLU A 180 17.15 5.14 8.30
N ARG A 181 15.83 5.16 8.36
CA ARG A 181 15.01 4.64 7.26
C ARG A 181 14.84 5.75 6.25
N THR A 182 15.23 5.48 5.04
CA THR A 182 15.04 6.42 3.95
C THR A 182 13.68 6.15 3.30
N CYS A 183 12.72 7.05 3.50
CA CYS A 183 11.41 6.96 2.88
C CYS A 183 11.37 7.77 1.58
N ALA A 184 10.78 7.19 0.56
CA ALA A 184 10.59 7.81 -0.74
C ALA A 184 9.11 8.05 -1.03
N ARG A 185 8.87 8.99 -1.93
CA ARG A 185 7.59 9.12 -2.63
C ARG A 185 7.66 8.34 -3.92
N ALA A 186 6.85 7.31 -4.06
CA ALA A 186 6.69 6.61 -5.32
C ALA A 186 5.42 7.07 -6.03
N ARG A 187 5.52 7.30 -7.32
CA ARG A 187 4.39 7.64 -8.19
C ARG A 187 4.28 6.61 -9.30
N ILE A 188 3.09 6.09 -9.49
CA ILE A 188 2.77 5.20 -10.60
C ILE A 188 1.77 5.92 -11.50
N SER A 189 1.97 5.83 -12.80
CA SER A 189 0.99 6.27 -13.79
C SER A 189 0.78 5.17 -14.81
N CYS A 190 -0.46 5.02 -15.27
CA CYS A 190 -0.79 4.17 -16.39
C CYS A 190 -0.77 5.00 -17.68
N ARG A 191 -0.02 4.55 -18.71
CA ARG A 191 -0.10 5.18 -20.02
C ARG A 191 -1.38 4.72 -20.70
N ARG A 192 -2.38 5.59 -20.80
CA ARG A 192 -3.37 5.47 -21.87
C ARG A 192 -2.66 5.75 -23.19
N THR A 193 -2.78 4.83 -24.13
CA THR A 193 -2.30 5.03 -25.51
C THR A 193 -3.30 5.94 -26.23
N THR A 194 -3.35 7.21 -25.86
CA THR A 194 -3.92 8.28 -26.65
C THR A 194 -2.85 9.34 -26.78
N MET A 195 -2.31 9.47 -27.98
CA MET A 195 -1.43 10.58 -28.36
C MET A 195 -2.18 11.90 -28.14
N SER A 196 -1.84 12.64 -27.10
CA SER A 196 -2.01 14.09 -27.07
C SER A 196 -1.06 14.66 -26.01
N HIS A 197 -0.14 15.44 -26.49
CA HIS A 197 0.64 16.53 -25.88
C HIS A 197 0.79 16.51 -24.35
N PHE A 198 1.96 16.10 -23.91
CA PHE A 198 2.46 16.39 -22.56
C PHE A 198 3.55 17.46 -22.68
N ASP A 199 3.10 18.71 -22.68
CA ASP A 199 3.96 19.85 -22.36
C ASP A 199 3.59 20.33 -20.94
N ASP A 200 4.64 20.54 -20.12
CA ASP A 200 4.65 21.28 -18.87
C ASP A 200 3.99 20.66 -17.63
N LEU A 201 4.67 19.70 -17.01
CA LEU A 201 4.52 19.49 -15.58
C LEU A 201 5.49 20.40 -14.80
N LYS A 202 5.05 21.61 -14.50
CA LYS A 202 5.68 22.47 -13.49
C LYS A 202 5.57 21.79 -12.13
N ILE A 203 6.71 21.40 -11.56
CA ILE A 203 6.85 20.98 -10.18
C ILE A 203 6.61 22.24 -9.33
N ALA A 204 5.47 22.30 -8.65
CA ALA A 204 5.24 23.33 -7.66
C ALA A 204 6.13 23.05 -6.43
N PRO A 205 6.81 24.06 -5.86
CA PRO A 205 7.57 23.88 -4.64
C PRO A 205 6.60 23.62 -3.48
N SER A 206 6.84 22.52 -2.77
CA SER A 206 6.17 22.22 -1.50
C SER A 206 6.68 23.14 -0.41
N TRP A 207 5.75 23.77 0.26
CA TRP A 207 5.96 24.45 1.56
C TRP A 207 5.89 23.41 2.66
#